data_4a173416d89471ada9a3b28d87c673ff
#
_entry.id   4a173416d89471ada9a3b28d87c673ff
#
_cell.length_a   1.000
_cell.length_b   1.000
_cell.length_c   1.000
_cell.angle_alpha   90.00
_cell.angle_beta   90.00
_cell.angle_gamma   90.00
#
_symmetry.space_group_name_H-M   'P 1'
#
loop_
_entity.id
_entity.type
_entity.pdbx_description
1 polymer ?
#
loop_
_entity_poly.entity_id
_entity_poly.type
_entity_poly.pdbx_seq_one_letter_code
_entity_poly.pdbx_strand_id
1 'polypeptide(L)'
;MRKIKTFLAVCLLSLFTVISVQGQDMATATELYNSGAKALSESNYVVAIESFNKALKMLEALPEEDRGEDGNALVAEAKSVLPQIYLRYGKELASSGNIDSSMEQLKLAADVAKKFNVEGVSEEVESLMPQLLMADASALLNEGKLAEAIAGFNKLVALDSANKDAYLRIGLAQSRLNDENAALAAFEKAAKYGETANAPKQISVIYLKRSAAAVKGRDWKAVYENAKKANEYSVTSNGHKLIGLSGVQLKKYDEAIEAIDSYLSMEPNARDKNSMMYNLAVSYEAKGNSAKACGYYKQLLNDPTYKQMAEYKVKTQLKCS
;
A
#
# COMPACT_ATOMS: atom_id res chain seq x y z
N MET A 1 -6.19 -17.19 -27.20
CA MET A 1 -5.75 -18.60 -27.40
C MET A 1 -5.76 -19.10 -28.86
N ARG A 2 -6.61 -18.59 -29.78
CA ARG A 2 -6.69 -19.08 -31.18
C ARG A 2 -5.59 -18.52 -32.10
N LYS A 3 -5.08 -17.30 -31.85
CA LYS A 3 -4.00 -16.66 -32.64
C LYS A 3 -2.57 -17.19 -32.30
N ILE A 4 -2.39 -17.77 -31.11
CA ILE A 4 -1.08 -18.29 -30.63
C ILE A 4 -0.75 -19.66 -31.22
N LYS A 5 -1.76 -20.46 -31.57
CA LYS A 5 -1.53 -21.78 -32.20
C LYS A 5 -1.08 -21.68 -33.65
N THR A 6 -1.38 -20.59 -34.34
CA THR A 6 -0.96 -20.37 -35.74
C THR A 6 0.50 -19.94 -35.86
N PHE A 7 1.07 -19.32 -34.81
CA PHE A 7 2.46 -18.85 -34.82
C PHE A 7 3.50 -19.99 -34.66
N LEU A 8 3.11 -21.04 -33.94
CA LEU A 8 3.98 -22.23 -33.74
C LEU A 8 4.09 -23.14 -34.98
N ALA A 9 3.18 -23.01 -35.96
CA ALA A 9 3.18 -23.87 -37.13
C ALA A 9 4.10 -23.39 -38.26
N VAL A 10 4.57 -22.14 -38.22
CA VAL A 10 5.40 -21.55 -39.29
C VAL A 10 6.91 -21.85 -39.10
N CYS A 11 7.33 -22.12 -37.84
CA CYS A 11 8.76 -22.39 -37.55
C CYS A 11 9.28 -23.78 -37.98
N LEU A 12 8.53 -24.60 -38.68
CA LEU A 12 8.91 -26.01 -38.96
C LEU A 12 9.28 -26.34 -40.40
N LEU A 13 9.41 -25.35 -41.30
CA LEU A 13 9.69 -25.66 -42.73
C LEU A 13 10.68 -24.64 -43.35
N SER A 14 11.99 -24.89 -43.23
CA SER A 14 12.96 -24.59 -44.30
C SER A 14 14.31 -25.30 -44.04
N LEU A 15 14.47 -26.42 -44.65
CA LEU A 15 15.79 -27.05 -44.87
C LEU A 15 16.39 -26.43 -46.13
N PHE A 16 17.51 -25.71 -46.00
CA PHE A 16 18.36 -25.34 -47.15
C PHE A 16 19.84 -25.56 -46.84
N THR A 17 20.54 -26.20 -47.77
CA THR A 17 21.99 -26.47 -47.78
C THR A 17 22.67 -25.52 -48.75
N VAL A 18 23.61 -24.68 -48.28
CA VAL A 18 24.63 -24.03 -49.15
C VAL A 18 25.94 -23.91 -48.38
N ILE A 19 27.05 -24.27 -49.07
CA ILE A 19 28.39 -24.45 -48.51
C ILE A 19 29.32 -23.32 -48.99
N SER A 20 29.71 -22.45 -48.09
CA SER A 20 30.92 -21.62 -48.10
C SER A 20 31.28 -21.31 -46.65
N VAL A 21 32.46 -20.74 -46.33
CA VAL A 21 32.79 -20.36 -44.93
C VAL A 21 31.73 -19.43 -44.36
N GLN A 22 31.20 -18.52 -45.14
CA GLN A 22 30.02 -17.69 -44.84
C GLN A 22 28.74 -18.50 -44.70
N GLY A 23 28.56 -19.56 -45.52
CA GLY A 23 27.48 -20.53 -45.41
C GLY A 23 27.53 -21.38 -44.13
N GLN A 24 28.68 -21.56 -43.52
CA GLN A 24 28.85 -22.30 -42.29
C GLN A 24 28.33 -21.47 -41.07
N ASP A 25 28.58 -20.15 -41.04
CA ASP A 25 28.08 -19.27 -40.01
C ASP A 25 26.54 -19.11 -40.09
N MET A 26 26.00 -19.00 -41.32
CA MET A 26 24.56 -18.96 -41.55
C MET A 26 23.87 -20.27 -41.16
N ALA A 27 24.46 -21.43 -41.51
CA ALA A 27 23.93 -22.73 -41.13
C ALA A 27 23.92 -22.93 -39.62
N THR A 28 25.01 -22.54 -38.93
CA THR A 28 25.12 -22.62 -37.48
C THR A 28 24.11 -21.69 -36.80
N ALA A 29 23.92 -20.48 -37.31
CA ALA A 29 22.92 -19.56 -36.78
C ALA A 29 21.48 -20.09 -36.96
N THR A 30 21.20 -20.73 -38.09
CA THR A 30 19.91 -21.38 -38.35
C THR A 30 19.70 -22.58 -37.41
N GLU A 31 20.70 -23.39 -37.14
CA GLU A 31 20.64 -24.50 -36.18
C GLU A 31 20.37 -24.00 -34.76
N LEU A 32 21.04 -22.92 -34.34
CA LEU A 32 20.78 -22.26 -33.04
C LEU A 32 19.36 -21.73 -32.97
N TYR A 33 18.89 -21.07 -34.03
CA TYR A 33 17.51 -20.59 -34.08
C TYR A 33 16.51 -21.74 -33.92
N ASN A 34 16.70 -22.85 -34.68
CA ASN A 34 15.84 -24.02 -34.57
C ASN A 34 15.90 -24.70 -33.19
N SER A 35 17.09 -24.74 -32.58
CA SER A 35 17.27 -25.21 -31.20
C SER A 35 16.48 -24.35 -30.21
N GLY A 36 16.51 -23.01 -30.38
CA GLY A 36 15.74 -22.10 -29.59
C GLY A 36 14.23 -22.32 -29.77
N ALA A 37 13.75 -22.49 -30.99
CA ALA A 37 12.35 -22.77 -31.29
C ALA A 37 11.89 -24.11 -30.67
N LYS A 38 12.71 -25.15 -30.75
CA LYS A 38 12.47 -26.43 -30.08
C LYS A 38 12.39 -26.27 -28.57
N ALA A 39 13.37 -25.63 -27.96
CA ALA A 39 13.41 -25.40 -26.52
C ALA A 39 12.17 -24.59 -26.04
N LEU A 40 11.72 -23.59 -26.83
CA LEU A 40 10.51 -22.85 -26.57
C LEU A 40 9.27 -23.73 -26.60
N SER A 41 9.17 -24.66 -27.53
CA SER A 41 8.05 -25.62 -27.62
C SER A 41 7.98 -26.55 -26.41
N GLU A 42 9.14 -26.84 -25.81
CA GLU A 42 9.29 -27.64 -24.59
C GLU A 42 9.21 -26.80 -23.30
N SER A 43 8.89 -25.52 -23.42
CA SER A 43 8.85 -24.54 -22.28
C SER A 43 10.21 -24.39 -21.58
N ASN A 44 11.30 -24.73 -22.23
CA ASN A 44 12.65 -24.50 -21.72
C ASN A 44 13.13 -23.09 -22.09
N TYR A 45 12.61 -22.10 -21.36
CA TYR A 45 12.85 -20.69 -21.67
C TYR A 45 14.30 -20.27 -21.58
N VAL A 46 15.08 -20.84 -20.66
CA VAL A 46 16.51 -20.51 -20.49
C VAL A 46 17.28 -20.88 -21.75
N VAL A 47 17.12 -22.12 -22.21
CA VAL A 47 17.79 -22.61 -23.44
C VAL A 47 17.25 -21.84 -24.65
N ALA A 48 15.96 -21.57 -24.72
CA ALA A 48 15.38 -20.81 -25.82
C ALA A 48 15.98 -19.40 -25.92
N ILE A 49 16.02 -18.65 -24.81
CA ILE A 49 16.62 -17.30 -24.74
C ILE A 49 18.10 -17.32 -25.17
N GLU A 50 18.88 -18.28 -24.65
CA GLU A 50 20.30 -18.41 -24.97
C GLU A 50 20.51 -18.69 -26.45
N SER A 51 19.74 -19.62 -26.99
CA SER A 51 19.85 -20.05 -28.41
C SER A 51 19.45 -18.95 -29.38
N PHE A 52 18.32 -18.27 -29.14
CA PHE A 52 17.88 -17.13 -29.96
C PHE A 52 18.87 -15.96 -29.89
N ASN A 53 19.39 -15.63 -28.69
CA ASN A 53 20.39 -14.55 -28.57
C ASN A 53 21.70 -14.89 -29.32
N LYS A 54 22.17 -16.14 -29.24
CA LYS A 54 23.36 -16.58 -29.99
C LYS A 54 23.11 -16.53 -31.50
N ALA A 55 21.97 -17.05 -31.95
CA ALA A 55 21.58 -16.99 -33.36
C ALA A 55 21.53 -15.56 -33.88
N LEU A 56 20.83 -14.67 -33.13
CA LEU A 56 20.70 -13.25 -33.48
C LEU A 56 22.08 -12.57 -33.57
N LYS A 57 22.95 -12.81 -32.58
CA LYS A 57 24.31 -12.23 -32.56
C LYS A 57 25.13 -12.68 -33.74
N MET A 58 25.05 -13.94 -34.12
CA MET A 58 25.77 -14.47 -35.30
C MET A 58 25.21 -13.87 -36.59
N LEU A 59 23.90 -13.85 -36.74
CA LEU A 59 23.26 -13.26 -37.92
C LEU A 59 23.58 -11.76 -38.06
N GLU A 60 23.54 -11.00 -36.97
CA GLU A 60 23.84 -9.54 -37.00
C GLU A 60 25.32 -9.23 -37.25
N ALA A 61 26.23 -10.22 -37.01
CA ALA A 61 27.65 -10.08 -37.35
C ALA A 61 27.92 -10.22 -38.85
N LEU A 62 27.03 -10.86 -39.61
CA LEU A 62 27.12 -10.97 -41.04
C LEU A 62 26.61 -9.67 -41.73
N PRO A 63 27.26 -9.21 -42.83
CA PRO A 63 26.70 -8.16 -43.68
C PRO A 63 25.26 -8.51 -44.14
N GLU A 64 24.42 -7.52 -44.33
CA GLU A 64 23.00 -7.74 -44.71
C GLU A 64 22.88 -8.49 -46.07
N GLU A 65 23.78 -8.18 -47.00
CA GLU A 65 23.86 -8.81 -48.28
C GLU A 65 24.25 -10.30 -48.21
N ASP A 66 25.08 -10.69 -47.23
CA ASP A 66 25.53 -12.06 -47.00
C ASP A 66 24.50 -12.91 -46.28
N ARG A 67 23.59 -12.28 -45.52
CA ARG A 67 22.48 -12.98 -44.85
C ARG A 67 21.38 -13.43 -45.82
N GLY A 68 21.20 -12.68 -46.91
CA GLY A 68 20.10 -12.89 -47.85
C GLY A 68 18.73 -12.69 -47.25
N GLU A 69 17.67 -13.03 -47.96
CA GLU A 69 16.29 -12.89 -47.51
C GLU A 69 15.99 -13.78 -46.30
N ASP A 70 16.43 -15.03 -46.31
CA ASP A 70 16.16 -15.98 -45.21
C ASP A 70 16.84 -15.55 -43.91
N GLY A 71 18.11 -15.12 -43.95
CA GLY A 71 18.82 -14.65 -42.76
C GLY A 71 18.20 -13.34 -42.18
N ASN A 72 17.79 -12.45 -43.05
CA ASN A 72 17.09 -11.21 -42.61
C ASN A 72 15.73 -11.53 -41.99
N ALA A 73 14.99 -12.50 -42.51
CA ALA A 73 13.76 -12.99 -41.93
C ALA A 73 13.98 -13.59 -40.53
N LEU A 74 15.05 -14.45 -40.37
CA LEU A 74 15.39 -14.98 -39.03
C LEU A 74 15.77 -13.89 -38.01
N VAL A 75 16.49 -12.84 -38.43
CA VAL A 75 16.80 -11.69 -37.57
C VAL A 75 15.52 -10.99 -37.12
N ALA A 76 14.61 -10.70 -38.03
CA ALA A 76 13.35 -10.04 -37.74
C ALA A 76 12.50 -10.89 -36.80
N GLU A 77 12.41 -12.18 -37.03
CA GLU A 77 11.63 -13.10 -36.22
C GLU A 77 12.24 -13.29 -34.83
N ALA A 78 13.57 -13.46 -34.72
CA ALA A 78 14.25 -13.56 -33.42
C ALA A 78 14.03 -12.26 -32.57
N LYS A 79 14.12 -11.08 -33.20
CA LYS A 79 13.86 -9.81 -32.53
C LYS A 79 12.42 -9.71 -32.05
N SER A 80 11.46 -10.21 -32.81
CA SER A 80 10.04 -10.21 -32.44
C SER A 80 9.72 -11.21 -31.32
N VAL A 81 10.35 -12.37 -31.33
CA VAL A 81 10.05 -13.49 -30.40
C VAL A 81 10.73 -13.32 -29.05
N LEU A 82 11.97 -12.82 -28.99
CA LEU A 82 12.75 -12.71 -27.75
C LEU A 82 12.03 -11.97 -26.62
N PRO A 83 11.42 -10.81 -26.84
CA PRO A 83 10.67 -10.13 -25.74
C PRO A 83 9.52 -10.99 -25.23
N GLN A 84 8.85 -11.71 -26.10
CA GLN A 84 7.73 -12.59 -25.74
C GLN A 84 8.20 -13.80 -24.91
N ILE A 85 9.39 -14.31 -25.17
CA ILE A 85 9.98 -15.43 -24.41
C ILE A 85 10.31 -14.94 -22.98
N TYR A 86 10.97 -13.79 -22.85
CA TYR A 86 11.24 -13.19 -21.55
C TYR A 86 9.96 -12.93 -20.74
N LEU A 87 8.92 -12.40 -21.38
CA LEU A 87 7.62 -12.19 -20.75
C LEU A 87 6.98 -13.49 -20.27
N ARG A 88 6.99 -14.55 -21.08
CA ARG A 88 6.46 -15.88 -20.71
C ARG A 88 7.24 -16.48 -19.56
N TYR A 89 8.56 -16.40 -19.62
CA TYR A 89 9.43 -16.90 -18.55
C TYR A 89 9.19 -16.15 -17.23
N GLY A 90 9.08 -14.82 -17.29
CA GLY A 90 8.73 -14.02 -16.12
C GLY A 90 7.38 -14.44 -15.51
N LYS A 91 6.37 -14.69 -16.31
CA LYS A 91 5.05 -15.17 -15.84
C LYS A 91 5.12 -16.56 -15.21
N GLU A 92 5.92 -17.47 -15.77
CA GLU A 92 6.11 -18.81 -15.20
C GLU A 92 6.82 -18.76 -13.86
N LEU A 93 7.87 -17.94 -13.74
CA LEU A 93 8.58 -17.71 -12.48
C LEU A 93 7.64 -17.13 -11.41
N ALA A 94 6.78 -16.19 -11.78
CA ALA A 94 5.77 -15.66 -10.87
C ALA A 94 4.81 -16.75 -10.38
N SER A 95 4.34 -17.60 -11.29
CA SER A 95 3.43 -18.71 -10.96
C SER A 95 4.08 -19.74 -10.03
N SER A 96 5.41 -19.85 -10.08
CA SER A 96 6.21 -20.72 -9.21
C SER A 96 6.62 -20.06 -7.89
N GLY A 97 6.17 -18.81 -7.62
CA GLY A 97 6.54 -18.07 -6.43
C GLY A 97 7.93 -17.42 -6.46
N ASN A 98 8.65 -17.48 -7.58
CA ASN A 98 9.97 -16.89 -7.73
C ASN A 98 9.86 -15.43 -8.19
N ILE A 99 9.31 -14.58 -7.34
CA ILE A 99 8.93 -13.21 -7.71
C ILE A 99 10.13 -12.34 -8.11
N ASP A 100 11.25 -12.42 -7.40
CA ASP A 100 12.43 -11.62 -7.73
C ASP A 100 12.98 -11.96 -9.13
N SER A 101 13.15 -13.25 -9.44
CA SER A 101 13.56 -13.70 -10.78
C SER A 101 12.50 -13.35 -11.83
N SER A 102 11.22 -13.43 -11.50
CA SER A 102 10.14 -12.98 -12.38
C SER A 102 10.29 -11.51 -12.76
N MET A 103 10.54 -10.63 -11.77
CA MET A 103 10.74 -9.19 -11.99
C MET A 103 11.93 -8.91 -12.93
N GLU A 104 13.02 -9.67 -12.80
CA GLU A 104 14.18 -9.55 -13.70
C GLU A 104 13.81 -9.89 -15.14
N GLN A 105 13.12 -11.02 -15.34
CA GLN A 105 12.74 -11.45 -16.70
C GLN A 105 11.70 -10.52 -17.32
N LEU A 106 10.73 -10.02 -16.54
CA LEU A 106 9.74 -9.04 -17.01
C LEU A 106 10.41 -7.72 -17.40
N LYS A 107 11.39 -7.26 -16.65
CA LYS A 107 12.16 -6.06 -17.00
C LYS A 107 12.94 -6.28 -18.29
N LEU A 108 13.62 -7.42 -18.44
CA LEU A 108 14.31 -7.78 -19.68
C LEU A 108 13.34 -7.85 -20.87
N ALA A 109 12.12 -8.37 -20.67
CA ALA A 109 11.09 -8.39 -21.70
C ALA A 109 10.77 -6.98 -22.21
N ALA A 110 10.56 -6.03 -21.30
CA ALA A 110 10.27 -4.64 -21.67
C ALA A 110 11.47 -3.95 -22.32
N ASP A 111 12.68 -4.13 -21.79
CA ASP A 111 13.90 -3.52 -22.30
C ASP A 111 14.22 -4.04 -23.73
N VAL A 112 14.09 -5.35 -23.96
CA VAL A 112 14.31 -5.98 -25.26
C VAL A 112 13.21 -5.60 -26.26
N ALA A 113 11.95 -5.47 -25.79
CA ALA A 113 10.84 -4.99 -26.59
C ALA A 113 11.07 -3.55 -27.09
N LYS A 114 11.51 -2.67 -26.21
CA LYS A 114 11.88 -1.29 -26.56
C LYS A 114 13.06 -1.26 -27.54
N LYS A 115 14.08 -2.05 -27.31
CA LYS A 115 15.27 -2.17 -28.18
C LYS A 115 14.90 -2.60 -29.60
N PHE A 116 13.96 -3.51 -29.76
CA PHE A 116 13.57 -4.07 -31.06
C PHE A 116 12.28 -3.49 -31.63
N ASN A 117 11.70 -2.49 -30.99
CA ASN A 117 10.42 -1.87 -31.35
C ASN A 117 9.26 -2.89 -31.46
N VAL A 118 9.17 -3.80 -30.50
CA VAL A 118 8.07 -4.77 -30.39
C VAL A 118 6.97 -4.20 -29.51
N GLU A 119 5.82 -3.94 -30.11
CA GLU A 119 4.66 -3.35 -29.43
C GLU A 119 3.98 -4.36 -28.47
N GLY A 120 3.29 -3.81 -27.48
CA GLY A 120 2.41 -4.55 -26.57
C GLY A 120 3.11 -5.25 -25.39
N VAL A 121 4.39 -5.56 -25.48
CA VAL A 121 5.12 -6.27 -24.42
C VAL A 121 5.43 -5.33 -23.24
N SER A 122 5.90 -4.12 -23.55
CA SER A 122 6.23 -3.14 -22.51
C SER A 122 5.00 -2.76 -21.71
N GLU A 123 3.89 -2.51 -22.36
CA GLU A 123 2.61 -2.15 -21.74
C GLU A 123 2.08 -3.30 -20.87
N GLU A 124 2.22 -4.54 -21.34
CA GLU A 124 1.82 -5.70 -20.55
C GLU A 124 2.68 -5.85 -19.30
N VAL A 125 3.99 -5.67 -19.41
CA VAL A 125 4.92 -5.70 -18.27
C VAL A 125 4.61 -4.57 -17.27
N GLU A 126 4.41 -3.34 -17.74
CA GLU A 126 4.07 -2.19 -16.90
C GLU A 126 2.78 -2.41 -16.12
N SER A 127 1.80 -3.12 -16.71
CA SER A 127 0.56 -3.51 -16.01
C SER A 127 0.75 -4.67 -15.04
N LEU A 128 1.57 -5.66 -15.39
CA LEU A 128 1.70 -6.92 -14.67
C LEU A 128 2.58 -6.80 -13.42
N MET A 129 3.72 -6.11 -13.51
CA MET A 129 4.70 -6.03 -12.41
C MET A 129 4.11 -5.48 -11.10
N PRO A 130 3.35 -4.37 -11.09
CA PRO A 130 2.75 -3.88 -9.86
C PRO A 130 1.75 -4.88 -9.25
N GLN A 131 0.98 -5.58 -10.09
CA GLN A 131 0.00 -6.56 -9.62
C GLN A 131 0.68 -7.76 -8.93
N LEU A 132 1.74 -8.29 -9.51
CA LEU A 132 2.50 -9.39 -8.92
C LEU A 132 3.15 -9.00 -7.60
N LEU A 133 3.80 -7.84 -7.55
CA LEU A 133 4.41 -7.32 -6.33
C LEU A 133 3.37 -7.08 -5.22
N MET A 134 2.19 -6.54 -5.58
CA MET A 134 1.11 -6.30 -4.63
C MET A 134 0.57 -7.63 -4.08
N ALA A 135 0.39 -8.63 -4.93
CA ALA A 135 -0.11 -9.94 -4.53
C ALA A 135 0.88 -10.65 -3.59
N ASP A 136 2.16 -10.70 -3.96
CA ASP A 136 3.23 -11.31 -3.18
C ASP A 136 3.40 -10.65 -1.81
N ALA A 137 3.60 -9.32 -1.78
CA ALA A 137 3.75 -8.58 -0.53
C ALA A 137 2.51 -8.69 0.37
N SER A 138 1.31 -8.80 -0.22
CA SER A 138 0.07 -9.01 0.55
C SER A 138 -0.01 -10.42 1.13
N ALA A 139 0.45 -11.45 0.42
CA ALA A 139 0.55 -12.81 0.93
C ALA A 139 1.53 -12.86 2.13
N LEU A 140 2.71 -12.26 1.99
CA LEU A 140 3.70 -12.15 3.07
C LEU A 140 3.14 -11.41 4.29
N LEU A 141 2.37 -10.34 4.08
CA LEU A 141 1.71 -9.60 5.17
C LEU A 141 0.70 -10.49 5.92
N ASN A 142 -0.07 -11.29 5.18
CA ASN A 142 -1.06 -12.22 5.77
C ASN A 142 -0.39 -13.36 6.53
N GLU A 143 0.73 -13.86 6.04
CA GLU A 143 1.55 -14.88 6.71
C GLU A 143 2.29 -14.34 7.95
N GLY A 144 2.26 -13.02 8.17
CA GLY A 144 2.98 -12.40 9.29
C GLY A 144 4.47 -12.17 9.04
N LYS A 145 4.96 -12.37 7.84
CA LYS A 145 6.33 -12.05 7.38
C LYS A 145 6.46 -10.55 7.12
N LEU A 146 6.35 -9.76 8.21
CA LEU A 146 6.11 -8.31 8.13
C LEU A 146 7.27 -7.55 7.47
N ALA A 147 8.52 -7.92 7.77
CA ALA A 147 9.69 -7.26 7.18
C ALA A 147 9.79 -7.51 5.66
N GLU A 148 9.53 -8.74 5.24
CA GLU A 148 9.52 -9.13 3.82
C GLU A 148 8.37 -8.43 3.07
N ALA A 149 7.18 -8.38 3.68
CA ALA A 149 6.04 -7.66 3.14
C ALA A 149 6.35 -6.16 2.92
N ILE A 150 6.97 -5.50 3.91
CA ILE A 150 7.40 -4.09 3.79
C ILE A 150 8.40 -3.93 2.65
N ALA A 151 9.37 -4.84 2.51
CA ALA A 151 10.32 -4.81 1.41
C ALA A 151 9.61 -4.94 0.04
N GLY A 152 8.62 -5.84 -0.08
CA GLY A 152 7.80 -5.99 -1.28
C GLY A 152 6.98 -4.75 -1.61
N PHE A 153 6.30 -4.15 -0.63
CA PHE A 153 5.57 -2.90 -0.84
C PHE A 153 6.48 -1.72 -1.16
N ASN A 154 7.72 -1.69 -0.64
CA ASN A 154 8.70 -0.68 -1.02
C ASN A 154 9.14 -0.79 -2.49
N LYS A 155 9.19 -2.01 -3.07
CA LYS A 155 9.40 -2.17 -4.52
C LYS A 155 8.26 -1.54 -5.33
N LEU A 156 6.99 -1.65 -4.86
CA LEU A 156 5.86 -0.95 -5.48
C LEU A 156 5.98 0.56 -5.39
N VAL A 157 6.39 1.09 -4.24
CA VAL A 157 6.63 2.53 -4.06
C VAL A 157 7.78 3.03 -4.94
N ALA A 158 8.76 2.18 -5.24
CA ALA A 158 9.85 2.51 -6.17
C ALA A 158 9.38 2.58 -7.64
N LEU A 159 8.37 1.78 -8.01
CA LEU A 159 7.73 1.86 -9.33
C LEU A 159 6.77 3.05 -9.44
N ASP A 160 5.97 3.27 -8.39
CA ASP A 160 5.01 4.37 -8.29
C ASP A 160 5.11 5.01 -6.90
N SER A 161 5.80 6.14 -6.82
CA SER A 161 6.03 6.88 -5.57
C SER A 161 4.75 7.47 -4.95
N ALA A 162 3.63 7.46 -5.68
CA ALA A 162 2.31 7.89 -5.20
C ALA A 162 1.37 6.71 -4.88
N ASN A 163 1.86 5.48 -4.87
CA ASN A 163 1.05 4.29 -4.62
C ASN A 163 0.49 4.26 -3.19
N LYS A 164 -0.72 4.81 -3.05
CA LYS A 164 -1.43 4.95 -1.77
C LYS A 164 -1.69 3.61 -1.08
N ASP A 165 -1.98 2.56 -1.86
CA ASP A 165 -2.31 1.25 -1.33
C ASP A 165 -1.08 0.55 -0.76
N ALA A 166 0.09 0.71 -1.40
CA ALA A 166 1.36 0.24 -0.87
C ALA A 166 1.70 0.94 0.45
N TYR A 167 1.56 2.27 0.52
CA TYR A 167 1.79 2.99 1.77
C TYR A 167 0.83 2.59 2.88
N LEU A 168 -0.46 2.38 2.58
CA LEU A 168 -1.43 1.88 3.57
C LEU A 168 -0.97 0.53 4.14
N ARG A 169 -0.54 -0.40 3.29
CA ARG A 169 -0.10 -1.73 3.72
C ARG A 169 1.23 -1.70 4.46
N ILE A 170 2.17 -0.83 4.08
CA ILE A 170 3.39 -0.56 4.86
C ILE A 170 3.01 -0.09 6.27
N GLY A 171 2.08 0.87 6.40
CA GLY A 171 1.60 1.36 7.68
C GLY A 171 0.98 0.25 8.55
N LEU A 172 0.18 -0.63 7.95
CA LEU A 172 -0.40 -1.79 8.64
C LEU A 172 0.67 -2.78 9.11
N ALA A 173 1.68 -3.06 8.28
CA ALA A 173 2.79 -3.93 8.66
C ALA A 173 3.63 -3.32 9.80
N GLN A 174 3.97 -2.03 9.72
CA GLN A 174 4.68 -1.31 10.79
C GLN A 174 3.88 -1.26 12.09
N SER A 175 2.55 -1.08 12.01
CA SER A 175 1.68 -1.14 13.19
C SER A 175 1.73 -2.50 13.88
N ARG A 176 1.77 -3.59 13.11
CA ARG A 176 1.92 -4.96 13.66
C ARG A 176 3.31 -5.19 14.27
N LEU A 177 4.34 -4.51 13.78
CA LEU A 177 5.69 -4.50 14.37
C LEU A 177 5.79 -3.60 15.61
N ASN A 178 4.71 -2.90 15.99
CA ASN A 178 4.67 -1.89 17.05
C ASN A 178 5.58 -0.68 16.79
N ASP A 179 5.98 -0.41 15.53
CA ASP A 179 6.65 0.82 15.14
C ASP A 179 5.62 1.90 14.78
N GLU A 180 5.09 2.57 15.82
CA GLU A 180 4.07 3.61 15.65
C GLU A 180 4.53 4.80 14.80
N ASN A 181 5.82 5.15 14.85
CA ASN A 181 6.32 6.30 14.10
C ASN A 181 6.43 5.98 12.62
N ALA A 182 6.95 4.82 12.27
CA ALA A 182 7.01 4.37 10.88
C ALA A 182 5.58 4.12 10.31
N ALA A 183 4.68 3.55 11.13
CA ALA A 183 3.28 3.35 10.75
C ALA A 183 2.60 4.69 10.45
N LEU A 184 2.74 5.67 11.34
CA LEU A 184 2.17 7.01 11.17
C LEU A 184 2.67 7.66 9.87
N ALA A 185 3.99 7.66 9.65
CA ALA A 185 4.58 8.23 8.44
C ALA A 185 4.07 7.57 7.14
N ALA A 186 3.87 6.25 7.16
CA ALA A 186 3.32 5.52 6.02
C ALA A 186 1.84 5.86 5.80
N PHE A 187 1.01 5.90 6.85
CA PHE A 187 -0.40 6.29 6.73
C PHE A 187 -0.58 7.74 6.28
N GLU A 188 0.26 8.67 6.75
CA GLU A 188 0.25 10.06 6.29
C GLU A 188 0.56 10.17 4.79
N LYS A 189 1.51 9.37 4.28
CA LYS A 189 1.77 9.28 2.85
C LYS A 189 0.57 8.68 2.10
N ALA A 190 -0.03 7.60 2.60
CA ALA A 190 -1.23 7.02 2.01
C ALA A 190 -2.37 8.05 1.90
N ALA A 191 -2.65 8.77 2.98
CA ALA A 191 -3.66 9.83 3.00
C ALA A 191 -3.32 10.97 2.02
N LYS A 192 -2.06 11.42 1.99
CA LYS A 192 -1.57 12.45 1.06
C LYS A 192 -1.80 12.07 -0.41
N TYR A 193 -1.64 10.80 -0.75
CA TYR A 193 -1.82 10.30 -2.11
C TYR A 193 -3.26 9.83 -2.39
N GLY A 194 -4.22 10.17 -1.51
CA GLY A 194 -5.65 9.98 -1.78
C GLY A 194 -6.26 8.71 -1.19
N GLU A 195 -5.60 8.07 -0.23
CA GLU A 195 -6.28 7.07 0.60
C GLU A 195 -7.04 7.80 1.71
N THR A 196 -8.34 8.05 1.49
CA THR A 196 -9.19 8.88 2.36
C THR A 196 -10.09 8.07 3.30
N ALA A 197 -10.16 6.75 3.11
CA ALA A 197 -11.07 5.89 3.85
C ALA A 197 -10.43 5.27 5.11
N ASN A 198 -9.27 4.66 4.98
CA ASN A 198 -8.65 3.87 6.04
C ASN A 198 -7.44 4.56 6.68
N ALA A 199 -6.58 5.22 5.90
CA ALA A 199 -5.39 5.85 6.44
C ALA A 199 -5.72 6.90 7.50
N PRO A 200 -6.69 7.82 7.31
CA PRO A 200 -7.08 8.77 8.35
C PRO A 200 -7.57 8.09 9.64
N LYS A 201 -8.31 6.99 9.53
CA LYS A 201 -8.77 6.24 10.70
C LYS A 201 -7.59 5.62 11.46
N GLN A 202 -6.61 5.05 10.76
CA GLN A 202 -5.43 4.47 11.39
C GLN A 202 -4.56 5.54 12.06
N ILE A 203 -4.41 6.70 11.44
CA ILE A 203 -3.73 7.85 12.04
C ILE A 203 -4.45 8.29 13.32
N SER A 204 -5.78 8.42 13.29
CA SER A 204 -6.59 8.75 14.46
C SER A 204 -6.39 7.74 15.60
N VAL A 205 -6.38 6.45 15.30
CA VAL A 205 -6.13 5.38 16.29
C VAL A 205 -4.77 5.55 16.97
N ILE A 206 -3.71 5.86 16.21
CA ILE A 206 -2.38 6.09 16.77
C ILE A 206 -2.38 7.28 17.73
N TYR A 207 -2.95 8.41 17.33
CA TYR A 207 -3.03 9.60 18.19
C TYR A 207 -3.91 9.37 19.42
N LEU A 208 -5.03 8.63 19.31
CA LEU A 208 -5.84 8.26 20.46
C LEU A 208 -5.09 7.36 21.44
N LYS A 209 -4.28 6.44 20.95
CA LYS A 209 -3.41 5.59 21.79
C LYS A 209 -2.36 6.42 22.52
N ARG A 210 -1.74 7.40 21.86
CA ARG A 210 -0.81 8.36 22.49
C ARG A 210 -1.53 9.21 23.54
N SER A 211 -2.72 9.69 23.23
CA SER A 211 -3.54 10.44 24.18
C SER A 211 -3.88 9.60 25.43
N ALA A 212 -4.31 8.35 25.24
CA ALA A 212 -4.62 7.44 26.35
C ALA A 212 -3.39 7.11 27.20
N ALA A 213 -2.20 6.99 26.58
CA ALA A 213 -0.95 6.80 27.33
C ALA A 213 -0.61 8.03 28.19
N ALA A 214 -0.83 9.24 27.67
CA ALA A 214 -0.58 10.49 28.38
C ALA A 214 -1.52 10.68 29.59
N VAL A 215 -2.75 10.13 29.55
CA VAL A 215 -3.69 10.15 30.70
C VAL A 215 -3.06 9.49 31.94
N LYS A 216 -2.34 8.38 31.77
CA LYS A 216 -1.68 7.68 32.90
C LYS A 216 -0.64 8.57 33.61
N GLY A 217 0.07 9.40 32.85
CA GLY A 217 1.03 10.36 33.37
C GLY A 217 0.41 11.69 33.80
N ARG A 218 -0.90 11.88 33.64
CA ARG A 218 -1.62 13.15 33.86
C ARG A 218 -1.04 14.31 33.04
N ASP A 219 -0.43 14.03 31.90
CA ASP A 219 0.00 15.05 30.95
C ASP A 219 -1.19 15.51 30.12
N TRP A 220 -2.03 16.36 30.75
CA TRP A 220 -3.27 16.83 30.14
C TRP A 220 -3.06 17.62 28.86
N LYS A 221 -1.90 18.27 28.71
CA LYS A 221 -1.55 18.97 27.47
C LYS A 221 -1.34 17.97 26.34
N ALA A 222 -0.56 16.93 26.56
CA ALA A 222 -0.36 15.87 25.57
C ALA A 222 -1.66 15.11 25.27
N VAL A 223 -2.54 14.87 26.29
CA VAL A 223 -3.87 14.27 26.08
C VAL A 223 -4.66 15.10 25.09
N TYR A 224 -4.75 16.41 25.35
CA TYR A 224 -5.54 17.35 24.56
C TYR A 224 -5.03 17.43 23.11
N GLU A 225 -3.73 17.68 22.93
CA GLU A 225 -3.12 17.85 21.60
C GLU A 225 -3.25 16.57 20.74
N ASN A 226 -2.99 15.40 21.34
CA ASN A 226 -3.13 14.15 20.60
C ASN A 226 -4.61 13.84 20.28
N ALA A 227 -5.54 14.09 21.20
CA ALA A 227 -6.96 13.86 20.93
C ALA A 227 -7.50 14.80 19.84
N LYS A 228 -7.06 16.07 19.82
CA LYS A 228 -7.39 17.00 18.73
C LYS A 228 -6.87 16.49 17.40
N LYS A 229 -5.58 16.13 17.32
CA LYS A 229 -4.99 15.57 16.10
C LYS A 229 -5.73 14.32 15.64
N ALA A 230 -6.13 13.43 16.56
CA ALA A 230 -6.93 12.27 16.21
C ALA A 230 -8.23 12.66 15.49
N ASN A 231 -8.97 13.62 16.03
CA ASN A 231 -10.25 14.06 15.45
C ASN A 231 -10.08 14.91 14.18
N GLU A 232 -8.94 15.52 13.92
CA GLU A 232 -8.62 16.17 12.64
C GLU A 232 -8.59 15.13 11.49
N TYR A 233 -8.11 13.92 11.74
CA TYR A 233 -8.08 12.84 10.76
C TYR A 233 -9.40 12.05 10.71
N SER A 234 -9.93 11.68 11.87
CA SER A 234 -11.19 10.95 11.95
C SER A 234 -11.90 11.25 13.28
N VAL A 235 -13.03 11.91 13.19
CA VAL A 235 -13.84 12.27 14.36
C VAL A 235 -14.36 11.02 15.06
N THR A 236 -14.15 10.95 16.39
CA THR A 236 -14.58 9.82 17.22
C THR A 236 -15.16 10.31 18.54
N SER A 237 -16.09 9.55 19.12
CA SER A 237 -16.62 9.82 20.46
C SER A 237 -15.51 9.82 21.51
N ASN A 238 -14.56 8.88 21.44
CA ASN A 238 -13.43 8.83 22.37
C ASN A 238 -12.50 10.04 22.23
N GLY A 239 -12.27 10.55 21.02
CA GLY A 239 -11.52 11.78 20.78
C GLY A 239 -12.19 12.98 21.47
N HIS A 240 -13.49 13.16 21.28
CA HIS A 240 -14.28 14.19 21.96
C HIS A 240 -14.23 14.07 23.48
N LYS A 241 -14.39 12.87 24.02
CA LYS A 241 -14.25 12.60 25.44
C LYS A 241 -12.89 13.06 25.99
N LEU A 242 -11.80 12.69 25.33
CA LEU A 242 -10.44 13.03 25.76
C LEU A 242 -10.17 14.54 25.66
N ILE A 243 -10.65 15.20 24.60
CA ILE A 243 -10.58 16.67 24.45
C ILE A 243 -11.35 17.33 25.60
N GLY A 244 -12.57 16.87 25.87
CA GLY A 244 -13.42 17.43 26.96
C GLY A 244 -12.75 17.31 28.32
N LEU A 245 -12.33 16.10 28.71
CA LEU A 245 -11.68 15.85 29.99
C LEU A 245 -10.39 16.66 30.18
N SER A 246 -9.53 16.65 29.17
CA SER A 246 -8.26 17.41 29.23
C SER A 246 -8.49 18.92 29.17
N GLY A 247 -9.47 19.37 28.40
CA GLY A 247 -9.84 20.75 28.29
C GLY A 247 -10.27 21.36 29.67
N VAL A 248 -11.05 20.62 30.46
CA VAL A 248 -11.39 21.03 31.83
C VAL A 248 -10.14 21.20 32.69
N GLN A 249 -9.21 20.23 32.64
CA GLN A 249 -7.95 20.28 33.41
C GLN A 249 -7.05 21.45 32.98
N LEU A 250 -7.08 21.80 31.70
CA LEU A 250 -6.33 22.92 31.12
C LEU A 250 -7.06 24.26 31.21
N LYS A 251 -8.24 24.28 31.81
CA LYS A 251 -9.12 25.46 31.91
C LYS A 251 -9.58 26.02 30.56
N LYS A 252 -9.58 25.18 29.51
CA LYS A 252 -10.12 25.48 28.18
C LYS A 252 -11.62 25.16 28.14
N TYR A 253 -12.39 25.89 28.94
CA TYR A 253 -13.76 25.53 29.27
C TYR A 253 -14.72 25.54 28.07
N ASP A 254 -14.51 26.43 27.08
CA ASP A 254 -15.36 26.48 25.89
C ASP A 254 -15.18 25.24 25.05
N GLU A 255 -13.94 24.91 24.77
CA GLU A 255 -13.58 23.70 23.98
C GLU A 255 -13.99 22.42 24.73
N ALA A 256 -13.87 22.41 26.07
CA ALA A 256 -14.29 21.28 26.89
C ALA A 256 -15.81 21.06 26.83
N ILE A 257 -16.62 22.14 26.91
CA ILE A 257 -18.07 22.05 26.79
C ILE A 257 -18.48 21.50 25.44
N GLU A 258 -17.97 22.09 24.35
CA GLU A 258 -18.27 21.64 22.99
C GLU A 258 -17.92 20.15 22.78
N ALA A 259 -16.75 19.74 23.26
CA ALA A 259 -16.29 18.37 23.11
C ALA A 259 -17.12 17.38 23.95
N ILE A 260 -17.50 17.75 25.19
CA ILE A 260 -18.32 16.87 26.03
C ILE A 260 -19.74 16.78 25.47
N ASP A 261 -20.33 17.87 24.99
CA ASP A 261 -21.65 17.87 24.36
C ASP A 261 -21.64 16.99 23.10
N SER A 262 -20.61 17.10 22.28
CA SER A 262 -20.40 16.21 21.11
C SER A 262 -20.27 14.73 21.51
N TYR A 263 -19.50 14.45 22.56
CA TYR A 263 -19.37 13.08 23.09
C TYR A 263 -20.74 12.53 23.54
N LEU A 264 -21.47 13.28 24.35
CA LEU A 264 -22.78 12.85 24.88
C LEU A 264 -23.85 12.74 23.79
N SER A 265 -23.72 13.50 22.70
CA SER A 265 -24.59 13.41 21.53
C SER A 265 -24.30 12.09 20.75
N MET A 266 -23.03 11.72 20.63
CA MET A 266 -22.64 10.46 19.96
C MET A 266 -22.91 9.24 20.83
N GLU A 267 -22.82 9.38 22.17
CA GLU A 267 -22.95 8.30 23.15
C GLU A 267 -23.99 8.66 24.24
N PRO A 268 -25.29 8.76 23.90
CA PRO A 268 -26.33 9.25 24.84
C PRO A 268 -26.50 8.33 26.05
N ASN A 269 -26.13 7.08 25.98
CA ASN A 269 -26.19 6.08 27.04
C ASN A 269 -24.81 5.72 27.61
N ALA A 270 -23.83 6.62 27.48
CA ALA A 270 -22.47 6.37 27.97
C ALA A 270 -22.49 6.06 29.49
N ARG A 271 -21.72 5.05 29.90
CA ARG A 271 -21.62 4.66 31.33
C ARG A 271 -21.04 5.76 32.21
N ASP A 272 -20.25 6.65 31.65
CA ASP A 272 -19.59 7.78 32.31
C ASP A 272 -20.33 9.12 32.09
N LYS A 273 -21.59 9.06 31.63
CA LYS A 273 -22.42 10.22 31.38
C LYS A 273 -22.45 11.19 32.58
N ASN A 274 -22.62 10.68 33.80
CA ASN A 274 -22.65 11.51 34.99
C ASN A 274 -21.32 12.21 35.28
N SER A 275 -20.19 11.53 34.98
CA SER A 275 -18.88 12.18 35.04
C SER A 275 -18.74 13.30 34.02
N MET A 276 -19.28 13.12 32.81
CA MET A 276 -19.26 14.16 31.77
C MET A 276 -20.13 15.32 32.16
N MET A 277 -21.34 15.07 32.71
CA MET A 277 -22.23 16.13 33.24
C MET A 277 -21.56 16.90 34.38
N TYR A 278 -20.80 16.23 35.24
CA TYR A 278 -20.01 16.93 36.26
C TYR A 278 -18.97 17.87 35.65
N ASN A 279 -18.24 17.44 34.64
CA ASN A 279 -17.25 18.27 33.93
C ASN A 279 -17.91 19.45 33.20
N LEU A 280 -19.11 19.29 32.64
CA LEU A 280 -19.92 20.40 32.09
C LEU A 280 -20.29 21.39 33.18
N ALA A 281 -20.79 20.90 34.33
CA ALA A 281 -21.16 21.76 35.46
C ALA A 281 -19.96 22.61 35.93
N VAL A 282 -18.81 22.00 36.13
CA VAL A 282 -17.54 22.67 36.50
C VAL A 282 -17.15 23.73 35.45
N SER A 283 -17.26 23.38 34.17
CA SER A 283 -16.90 24.29 33.08
C SER A 283 -17.81 25.48 33.00
N TYR A 284 -19.12 25.28 33.12
CA TYR A 284 -20.10 26.39 33.16
C TYR A 284 -19.96 27.25 34.42
N GLU A 285 -19.68 26.65 35.57
CA GLU A 285 -19.41 27.38 36.81
C GLU A 285 -18.17 28.27 36.65
N ALA A 286 -17.08 27.73 36.13
CA ALA A 286 -15.84 28.49 35.90
C ALA A 286 -16.03 29.65 34.90
N LYS A 287 -16.96 29.53 33.97
CA LYS A 287 -17.36 30.60 33.04
C LYS A 287 -18.39 31.59 33.64
N GLY A 288 -18.78 31.44 34.92
CA GLY A 288 -19.78 32.27 35.54
C GLY A 288 -21.23 32.01 35.12
N ASN A 289 -21.48 30.95 34.35
CA ASN A 289 -22.83 30.57 33.93
C ASN A 289 -23.49 29.67 34.99
N SER A 290 -23.84 30.28 36.12
CA SER A 290 -24.45 29.59 37.28
C SER A 290 -25.74 28.87 36.93
N ALA A 291 -26.56 29.40 36.02
CA ALA A 291 -27.82 28.77 35.62
C ALA A 291 -27.60 27.40 34.95
N LYS A 292 -26.68 27.32 33.97
CA LYS A 292 -26.34 26.05 33.34
C LYS A 292 -25.61 25.10 34.29
N ALA A 293 -24.68 25.61 35.10
CA ALA A 293 -24.00 24.81 36.12
C ALA A 293 -25.00 24.17 37.08
N CYS A 294 -25.95 24.94 37.59
CA CYS A 294 -27.04 24.44 38.43
C CYS A 294 -27.86 23.34 37.75
N GLY A 295 -28.20 23.51 36.49
CA GLY A 295 -28.94 22.51 35.72
C GLY A 295 -28.24 21.14 35.68
N TYR A 296 -26.92 21.13 35.47
CA TYR A 296 -26.14 19.90 35.48
C TYR A 296 -25.93 19.34 36.89
N TYR A 297 -25.63 20.16 37.90
CA TYR A 297 -25.49 19.67 39.27
C TYR A 297 -26.81 19.09 39.83
N LYS A 298 -27.97 19.65 39.48
CA LYS A 298 -29.28 19.09 39.86
C LYS A 298 -29.48 17.68 39.31
N GLN A 299 -29.01 17.37 38.09
CA GLN A 299 -29.12 16.03 37.51
C GLN A 299 -28.24 15.00 38.25
N LEU A 300 -27.20 15.45 38.97
CA LEU A 300 -26.29 14.60 39.71
C LEU A 300 -26.69 14.31 41.16
N LEU A 301 -27.79 14.89 41.64
CA LEU A 301 -28.25 14.73 43.02
C LEU A 301 -28.59 13.27 43.42
N ASN A 302 -28.90 12.44 42.44
CA ASN A 302 -29.20 11.02 42.67
C ASN A 302 -28.02 10.08 42.31
N ASP A 303 -26.88 10.64 41.88
CA ASP A 303 -25.71 9.82 41.56
C ASP A 303 -24.87 9.55 42.82
N PRO A 304 -24.62 8.30 43.21
CA PRO A 304 -23.91 7.96 44.47
C PRO A 304 -22.52 8.59 44.56
N THR A 305 -21.84 8.80 43.43
CA THR A 305 -20.49 9.38 43.37
C THR A 305 -20.51 10.89 43.55
N TYR A 306 -21.51 11.58 42.96
CA TYR A 306 -21.52 13.03 42.84
C TYR A 306 -22.53 13.69 43.79
N LYS A 307 -23.41 12.94 44.43
CA LYS A 307 -24.54 13.45 45.27
C LYS A 307 -24.10 14.51 46.28
N GLN A 308 -23.16 14.18 47.15
CA GLN A 308 -22.73 15.06 48.24
C GLN A 308 -22.18 16.39 47.70
N MET A 309 -21.36 16.31 46.68
CA MET A 309 -20.80 17.50 46.03
C MET A 309 -21.88 18.31 45.31
N ALA A 310 -22.77 17.64 44.56
CA ALA A 310 -23.88 18.30 43.88
C ALA A 310 -24.84 19.03 44.86
N GLU A 311 -25.18 18.40 45.98
CA GLU A 311 -25.98 19.04 47.04
C GLU A 311 -25.33 20.32 47.60
N TYR A 312 -24.03 20.26 47.89
CA TYR A 312 -23.27 21.42 48.35
C TYR A 312 -23.28 22.54 47.29
N LYS A 313 -23.01 22.21 46.02
CA LYS A 313 -23.03 23.18 44.92
C LYS A 313 -24.40 23.81 44.71
N VAL A 314 -25.45 22.99 44.70
CA VAL A 314 -26.84 23.47 44.48
C VAL A 314 -27.37 24.31 45.63
N LYS A 315 -27.20 23.84 46.90
CA LYS A 315 -27.81 24.45 48.05
C LYS A 315 -26.99 25.60 48.69
N THR A 316 -25.67 25.46 48.71
CA THR A 316 -24.78 26.33 49.48
C THR A 316 -24.00 27.29 48.61
N GLN A 317 -23.30 26.80 47.59
CA GLN A 317 -22.35 27.61 46.81
C GLN A 317 -23.05 28.46 45.74
N LEU A 318 -23.86 27.83 44.89
CA LEU A 318 -24.53 28.51 43.76
C LEU A 318 -25.93 28.99 44.12
N LYS A 319 -26.52 28.46 45.18
CA LYS A 319 -27.89 28.76 45.63
C LYS A 319 -28.89 28.64 44.47
N CYS A 320 -28.91 27.50 43.83
CA CYS A 320 -29.69 27.26 42.62
C CYS A 320 -31.20 27.33 42.91
N SER A 321 -31.87 28.25 42.27
CA SER A 321 -33.34 28.37 42.30
C SER A 321 -34.05 27.19 41.64
#